data_0425d8f70ad9681d5d4651253cc7f87c
#
_entry.id   0425d8f70ad9681d5d4651253cc7f87c
#
_cell.length_a   1.000
_cell.length_b   1.000
_cell.length_c   1.000
_cell.angle_alpha   90.00
_cell.angle_beta   90.00
_cell.angle_gamma   90.00
#
_symmetry.space_group_name_H-M   'P 1'
#
loop_
_entity.id
_entity.type
_entity.pdbx_description
1 polymer ?
#
loop_
_entity_poly.entity_id
_entity_poly.type
_entity_poly.pdbx_seq_one_letter_code
_entity_poly.pdbx_strand_id
1 'polypeptide(L)'
;MMEVSYPPLSRADFSAIWSFIVNQGGGAGVFTFKPDGYKDARGTVTSCTSAVEAVGATAITVTMSGSLLQGDYIKFASHDKVYVVTDDLSGSGELSIFPALIAATTAAAVTFDDVPFAVSLTSDEQQFSRGPADLHEFSMNIIEAV
;
A
#
# COMPACT_ATOMS: atom_id res chain seq x y z
N MET A 1 -4.19 9.56 2.40
CA MET A 1 -4.52 9.31 3.82
C MET A 1 -5.57 8.22 3.89
N MET A 2 -5.42 7.31 4.81
CA MET A 2 -6.35 6.20 5.02
C MET A 2 -6.64 6.10 6.51
N GLU A 3 -7.90 5.88 6.87
CA GLU A 3 -8.28 5.50 8.23
C GLU A 3 -8.33 3.99 8.34
N VAL A 4 -7.66 3.45 9.34
CA VAL A 4 -7.69 2.02 9.66
C VAL A 4 -8.42 1.86 10.98
N SER A 5 -9.55 1.16 10.95
CA SER A 5 -10.37 0.87 12.13
C SER A 5 -10.29 -0.61 12.45
N TYR A 6 -10.13 -0.93 13.72
CA TYR A 6 -10.21 -2.29 14.21
C TYR A 6 -11.59 -2.56 14.82
N PRO A 7 -12.15 -3.77 14.65
CA PRO A 7 -13.32 -4.17 15.40
C PRO A 7 -12.98 -4.21 16.90
N PRO A 8 -13.97 -4.21 17.79
CA PRO A 8 -13.72 -4.35 19.23
C PRO A 8 -12.84 -5.56 19.54
N LEU A 9 -11.73 -5.34 20.25
CA LEU A 9 -10.70 -6.33 20.52
C LEU A 9 -10.61 -6.63 22.02
N SER A 10 -10.27 -7.87 22.37
CA SER A 10 -9.88 -8.21 23.72
C SER A 10 -8.64 -7.43 24.15
N ARG A 11 -8.41 -7.31 25.45
CA ARG A 11 -7.20 -6.65 25.95
C ARG A 11 -5.91 -7.28 25.44
N ALA A 12 -5.88 -8.60 25.32
CA ALA A 12 -4.70 -9.31 24.85
C ALA A 12 -4.38 -8.97 23.38
N ASP A 13 -5.39 -9.02 22.51
CA ASP A 13 -5.22 -8.71 21.08
C ASP A 13 -4.92 -7.21 20.85
N PHE A 14 -5.62 -6.34 21.57
CA PHE A 14 -5.40 -4.91 21.52
C PHE A 14 -4.01 -4.50 22.01
N SER A 15 -3.50 -5.12 23.08
CA SER A 15 -2.21 -4.75 23.66
C SER A 15 -1.05 -4.93 22.70
N ALA A 16 -1.08 -5.96 21.86
CA ALA A 16 -0.06 -6.17 20.83
C ALA A 16 -0.06 -5.06 19.78
N ILE A 17 -1.25 -4.67 19.31
CA ILE A 17 -1.42 -3.59 18.32
C ILE A 17 -1.03 -2.25 18.94
N TRP A 18 -1.47 -1.97 20.16
CA TRP A 18 -1.17 -0.73 20.85
C TRP A 18 0.33 -0.56 21.11
N SER A 19 1.00 -1.62 21.54
CA SER A 19 2.45 -1.63 21.74
C SER A 19 3.20 -1.33 20.44
N PHE A 20 2.77 -1.90 19.33
CA PHE A 20 3.32 -1.59 18.01
C PHE A 20 3.16 -0.11 17.66
N ILE A 21 1.96 0.44 17.82
CA ILE A 21 1.66 1.85 17.49
C ILE A 21 2.48 2.82 18.32
N VAL A 22 2.56 2.59 19.64
CA VAL A 22 3.36 3.43 20.54
C VAL A 22 4.84 3.39 20.17
N ASN A 23 5.34 2.24 19.75
CA ASN A 23 6.75 2.08 19.35
C ASN A 23 7.09 2.82 18.04
N GLN A 24 6.09 3.22 17.23
CA GLN A 24 6.34 4.05 16.04
C GLN A 24 6.75 5.49 16.37
N GLY A 25 6.51 5.96 17.60
CA GLY A 25 6.87 7.32 18.01
C GLY A 25 6.08 8.41 17.25
N GLY A 26 4.79 8.17 17.03
CA GLY A 26 3.93 9.08 16.28
C GLY A 26 4.21 9.06 14.78
N GLY A 27 4.15 10.21 14.13
CA GLY A 27 4.35 10.34 12.67
C GLY A 27 5.79 10.14 12.19
N ALA A 28 6.76 10.01 13.10
CA ALA A 28 8.16 9.83 12.73
C ALA A 28 8.50 8.41 12.26
N GLY A 29 7.76 7.41 12.72
CA GLY A 29 7.97 6.01 12.36
C GLY A 29 7.35 5.65 11.03
N VAL A 30 8.11 4.94 10.19
CA VAL A 30 7.61 4.36 8.94
C VAL A 30 7.48 2.85 9.11
N PHE A 31 6.35 2.31 8.72
CA PHE A 31 6.08 0.88 8.78
C PHE A 31 5.38 0.38 7.52
N THR A 32 5.40 -0.92 7.31
CA THR A 32 4.74 -1.55 6.17
C THR A 32 3.30 -1.87 6.51
N PHE A 33 2.39 -1.45 5.63
CA PHE A 33 0.96 -1.76 5.71
C PHE A 33 0.47 -2.40 4.43
N LYS A 34 -0.28 -3.48 4.56
CA LYS A 34 -0.87 -4.22 3.43
C LYS A 34 -2.37 -4.25 3.63
N PRO A 35 -3.12 -3.35 2.97
CA PRO A 35 -4.57 -3.25 3.19
C PRO A 35 -5.29 -4.47 2.62
N ASP A 36 -6.01 -5.18 3.46
CA ASP A 36 -6.85 -6.29 3.02
C ASP A 36 -7.89 -5.83 1.99
N GLY A 37 -8.07 -6.63 0.94
CA GLY A 37 -8.95 -6.32 -0.16
C GLY A 37 -8.36 -5.40 -1.24
N TYR A 38 -7.20 -4.78 -0.99
CA TYR A 38 -6.54 -3.87 -1.94
C TYR A 38 -5.08 -4.24 -2.22
N LYS A 39 -4.49 -5.12 -1.45
CA LYS A 39 -3.08 -5.51 -1.60
C LYS A 39 -2.83 -6.43 -2.79
N ASP A 40 -3.86 -7.11 -3.29
CA ASP A 40 -3.77 -8.07 -4.37
C ASP A 40 -4.47 -7.54 -5.62
N ALA A 41 -3.87 -7.76 -6.79
CA ALA A 41 -4.47 -7.38 -8.06
C ALA A 41 -5.75 -8.19 -8.32
N ARG A 42 -6.77 -7.53 -8.89
CA ARG A 42 -8.03 -8.17 -9.27
C ARG A 42 -7.96 -8.82 -10.65
N GLY A 43 -6.97 -8.46 -11.44
CA GLY A 43 -6.75 -9.03 -12.76
C GLY A 43 -6.17 -10.45 -12.72
N THR A 44 -5.86 -10.98 -13.88
CA THR A 44 -5.32 -12.34 -14.03
C THR A 44 -3.79 -12.36 -14.14
N VAL A 45 -3.13 -11.27 -13.80
CA VAL A 45 -1.68 -11.12 -13.89
C VAL A 45 -0.94 -12.22 -13.11
N THR A 46 0.02 -12.84 -13.75
CA THR A 46 0.89 -13.87 -13.15
C THR A 46 2.36 -13.46 -13.18
N SER A 47 2.74 -12.56 -14.07
CA SER A 47 4.07 -11.98 -14.15
C SER A 47 4.00 -10.58 -14.76
N CYS A 48 4.81 -9.67 -14.25
CA CYS A 48 4.93 -8.32 -14.78
C CYS A 48 6.36 -7.82 -14.53
N THR A 49 6.99 -7.32 -15.58
CA THR A 49 8.33 -6.73 -15.52
C THR A 49 8.27 -5.36 -16.17
N SER A 50 8.77 -4.34 -15.49
CA SER A 50 8.84 -2.98 -16.03
C SER A 50 10.09 -2.76 -16.89
N ALA A 51 9.98 -1.89 -17.89
CA ALA A 51 11.13 -1.28 -18.54
C ALA A 51 11.67 -0.13 -17.69
N VAL A 52 12.80 0.44 -18.13
CA VAL A 52 13.36 1.66 -17.54
C VAL A 52 12.58 2.86 -18.06
N GLU A 53 11.95 3.61 -17.15
CA GLU A 53 11.21 4.83 -17.45
C GLU A 53 11.69 5.98 -16.56
N ALA A 54 11.62 7.19 -17.09
CA ALA A 54 12.07 8.38 -16.39
C ALA A 54 11.07 8.87 -15.34
N VAL A 55 11.55 9.65 -14.39
CA VAL A 55 10.72 10.40 -13.43
C VAL A 55 9.69 11.24 -14.18
N GLY A 56 8.46 11.25 -13.68
CA GLY A 56 7.35 12.00 -14.27
C GLY A 56 6.53 11.21 -15.31
N ALA A 57 6.94 10.01 -15.69
CA ALA A 57 6.16 9.17 -16.58
C ALA A 57 4.82 8.77 -15.96
N THR A 58 3.77 8.74 -16.77
CA THR A 58 2.42 8.30 -16.38
C THR A 58 2.01 7.01 -17.09
N ALA A 59 2.83 6.55 -18.03
CA ALA A 59 2.68 5.27 -18.73
C ALA A 59 4.02 4.54 -18.70
N ILE A 60 3.98 3.28 -18.33
CA ILE A 60 5.17 2.44 -18.14
C ILE A 60 5.08 1.26 -19.10
N THR A 61 6.11 1.05 -19.89
CA THR A 61 6.21 -0.16 -20.72
C THR A 61 6.44 -1.36 -19.84
N VAL A 62 5.58 -2.37 -19.95
CA VAL A 62 5.67 -3.61 -19.19
C VAL A 62 5.61 -4.82 -20.10
N THR A 63 6.32 -5.88 -19.68
CA THR A 63 6.17 -7.23 -20.20
C THR A 63 5.35 -8.02 -19.19
N MET A 64 4.17 -8.46 -19.57
CA MET A 64 3.19 -9.02 -18.64
C MET A 64 2.48 -10.24 -19.22
N SER A 65 2.19 -11.21 -18.36
CA SER A 65 1.26 -12.31 -18.62
C SER A 65 0.01 -12.11 -17.77
N GLY A 66 -1.16 -12.21 -18.40
CA GLY A 66 -2.44 -11.94 -17.77
C GLY A 66 -2.84 -10.47 -17.89
N SER A 67 -3.60 -9.97 -16.95
CA SER A 67 -4.15 -8.61 -16.98
C SER A 67 -4.02 -7.90 -15.65
N LEU A 68 -3.86 -6.58 -15.68
CA LEU A 68 -4.06 -5.65 -14.58
C LEU A 68 -5.29 -4.81 -14.87
N LEU A 69 -6.10 -4.56 -13.86
CA LEU A 69 -7.35 -3.83 -13.99
C LEU A 69 -7.24 -2.45 -13.36
N GLN A 70 -8.04 -1.54 -13.85
CA GLN A 70 -8.20 -0.22 -13.28
C GLN A 70 -8.51 -0.31 -11.76
N GLY A 71 -7.73 0.40 -10.96
CA GLY A 71 -7.83 0.39 -9.50
C GLY A 71 -6.91 -0.63 -8.81
N ASP A 72 -6.23 -1.49 -9.54
CA ASP A 72 -5.19 -2.35 -8.97
C ASP A 72 -4.00 -1.51 -8.49
N TYR A 73 -3.37 -1.93 -7.39
CA TYR A 73 -2.17 -1.29 -6.87
C TYR A 73 -0.93 -2.07 -7.28
N ILE A 74 0.12 -1.33 -7.60
CA ILE A 74 1.41 -1.90 -7.97
C ILE A 74 2.56 -1.14 -7.33
N LYS A 75 3.68 -1.82 -7.17
CA LYS A 75 4.93 -1.24 -6.67
C LYS A 75 6.10 -1.64 -7.57
N PHE A 76 6.90 -0.67 -7.98
CA PHE A 76 8.15 -0.93 -8.72
C PHE A 76 9.29 -1.28 -7.77
N ALA A 77 10.25 -2.07 -8.26
CA ALA A 77 11.38 -2.51 -7.43
C ALA A 77 12.34 -1.38 -7.04
N SER A 78 12.33 -0.28 -7.79
CA SER A 78 13.30 0.82 -7.61
C SER A 78 13.02 1.74 -6.42
N HIS A 79 11.78 1.77 -5.91
CA HIS A 79 11.38 2.68 -4.81
C HIS A 79 10.09 2.22 -4.12
N ASP A 80 9.77 2.84 -2.98
CA ASP A 80 8.69 2.37 -2.10
C ASP A 80 7.31 2.95 -2.40
N LYS A 81 7.20 3.90 -3.34
CA LYS A 81 5.90 4.44 -3.75
C LYS A 81 5.01 3.38 -4.38
N VAL A 82 3.76 3.31 -3.95
CA VAL A 82 2.71 2.49 -4.57
C VAL A 82 1.93 3.34 -5.56
N TYR A 83 1.60 2.75 -6.70
CA TYR A 83 0.86 3.40 -7.79
C TYR A 83 -0.46 2.67 -8.03
N VAL A 84 -1.46 3.41 -8.50
CA VAL A 84 -2.72 2.82 -8.95
C VAL A 84 -2.74 2.72 -10.46
N VAL A 85 -3.19 1.59 -10.97
CA VAL A 85 -3.45 1.37 -12.40
C VAL A 85 -4.71 2.13 -12.79
N THR A 86 -4.64 2.95 -13.81
CA THR A 86 -5.74 3.82 -14.22
C THR A 86 -6.55 3.31 -15.39
N ASP A 87 -5.98 2.40 -16.18
CA ASP A 87 -6.64 1.75 -17.32
C ASP A 87 -6.35 0.26 -17.33
N ASP A 88 -7.30 -0.55 -17.78
CA ASP A 88 -7.11 -1.97 -17.95
C ASP A 88 -6.04 -2.27 -18.99
N LEU A 89 -5.14 -3.21 -18.70
CA LEU A 89 -4.14 -3.70 -19.64
C LEU A 89 -4.15 -5.23 -19.63
N SER A 90 -4.28 -5.84 -20.80
CA SER A 90 -4.16 -7.28 -21.00
C SER A 90 -2.92 -7.58 -21.83
N GLY A 91 -2.03 -8.40 -21.30
CA GLY A 91 -0.75 -8.71 -21.93
C GLY A 91 0.26 -7.56 -21.81
N SER A 92 1.34 -7.66 -22.54
CA SER A 92 2.41 -6.65 -22.56
C SER A 92 1.95 -5.38 -23.28
N GLY A 93 2.43 -4.24 -22.84
CA GLY A 93 2.11 -2.93 -23.41
C GLY A 93 2.44 -1.78 -22.47
N GLU A 94 1.77 -0.66 -22.67
CA GLU A 94 1.89 0.52 -21.81
C GLU A 94 0.85 0.48 -20.69
N LEU A 95 1.34 0.47 -19.46
CA LEU A 95 0.53 0.48 -18.26
C LEU A 95 0.37 1.92 -17.77
N SER A 96 -0.86 2.42 -17.77
CA SER A 96 -1.18 3.75 -17.26
C SER A 96 -1.25 3.73 -15.73
N ILE A 97 -0.59 4.68 -15.09
CA ILE A 97 -0.49 4.76 -13.62
C ILE A 97 -0.78 6.16 -13.08
N PHE A 98 -1.13 6.22 -11.82
CA PHE A 98 -1.24 7.45 -11.03
C PHE A 98 -0.63 7.23 -9.63
N PRO A 99 0.05 8.24 -9.06
CA PRO A 99 0.53 9.47 -9.67
C PRO A 99 1.62 9.22 -10.72
N ALA A 100 2.16 10.26 -11.31
CA ALA A 100 3.35 10.17 -12.16
C ALA A 100 4.54 9.63 -11.34
N LEU A 101 5.46 8.93 -11.99
CA LEU A 101 6.64 8.36 -11.35
C LEU A 101 7.42 9.42 -10.55
N ILE A 102 7.63 9.14 -9.27
CA ILE A 102 8.47 9.99 -8.39
C ILE A 102 9.97 9.67 -8.52
N ALA A 103 10.28 8.49 -9.03
CA ALA A 103 11.65 8.03 -9.29
C ALA A 103 11.65 7.16 -10.55
N ALA A 104 12.79 7.10 -11.24
CA ALA A 104 12.94 6.25 -12.41
C ALA A 104 12.73 4.77 -12.06
N THR A 105 12.12 4.02 -12.97
CA THR A 105 12.00 2.58 -12.83
C THR A 105 13.26 1.85 -13.32
N THR A 106 13.40 0.62 -12.91
CA THR A 106 14.44 -0.30 -13.39
C THR A 106 13.78 -1.46 -14.14
N ALA A 107 14.55 -2.14 -14.98
CA ALA A 107 14.12 -3.36 -15.66
C ALA A 107 14.03 -4.51 -14.64
N ALA A 108 12.95 -4.58 -13.89
CA ALA A 108 12.77 -5.51 -12.79
C ALA A 108 11.29 -5.91 -12.61
N ALA A 109 11.06 -6.95 -11.82
CA ALA A 109 9.72 -7.42 -11.52
C ALA A 109 8.89 -6.35 -10.78
N VAL A 110 7.64 -6.21 -11.19
CA VAL A 110 6.63 -5.34 -10.56
C VAL A 110 5.87 -6.16 -9.54
N THR A 111 5.70 -5.63 -8.34
CA THR A 111 4.87 -6.25 -7.29
C THR A 111 3.42 -5.87 -7.52
N PHE A 112 2.55 -6.85 -7.67
CA PHE A 112 1.10 -6.69 -7.91
C PHE A 112 0.23 -7.48 -6.93
N ASP A 113 0.80 -8.41 -6.19
CA ASP A 113 0.15 -9.15 -5.10
C ASP A 113 0.87 -8.87 -3.79
N ASP A 114 0.11 -8.86 -2.71
CA ASP A 114 0.61 -8.56 -1.36
C ASP A 114 1.39 -7.24 -1.30
N VAL A 115 0.92 -6.23 -2.04
CA VAL A 115 1.60 -4.95 -2.25
C VAL A 115 1.81 -4.23 -0.92
N PRO A 116 3.07 -3.96 -0.54
CA PRO A 116 3.39 -3.28 0.70
C PRO A 116 3.38 -1.76 0.52
N PHE A 117 2.60 -1.06 1.34
CA PHE A 117 2.64 0.39 1.46
C PHE A 117 3.59 0.77 2.58
N ALA A 118 4.54 1.65 2.30
CA ALA A 118 5.33 2.33 3.33
C ALA A 118 4.49 3.49 3.86
N VAL A 119 4.09 3.44 5.13
CA VAL A 119 3.18 4.41 5.73
C VAL A 119 3.70 4.93 7.05
N SER A 120 3.24 6.11 7.44
CA SER A 120 3.42 6.68 8.78
C SER A 120 2.08 7.12 9.35
N LEU A 121 2.04 7.28 10.68
CA LEU A 121 0.88 7.86 11.35
C LEU A 121 0.77 9.35 11.00
N THR A 122 -0.46 9.85 10.86
CA THR A 122 -0.69 11.28 10.56
C THR A 122 -0.66 12.16 11.80
N SER A 123 -0.68 11.57 13.00
CA SER A 123 -0.68 12.26 14.27
C SER A 123 0.28 11.60 15.25
N ASP A 124 0.95 12.42 16.06
CA ASP A 124 1.76 11.96 17.17
C ASP A 124 0.89 11.48 18.35
N GLU A 125 -0.35 11.99 18.44
CA GLU A 125 -1.31 11.59 19.46
C GLU A 125 -2.15 10.42 18.94
N GLN A 126 -2.18 9.33 19.71
CA GLN A 126 -3.00 8.16 19.45
C GLN A 126 -3.95 7.93 20.63
N GLN A 127 -5.18 7.58 20.35
CA GLN A 127 -6.21 7.35 21.35
C GLN A 127 -6.92 6.03 21.12
N PHE A 128 -7.39 5.43 22.20
CA PHE A 128 -8.27 4.27 22.17
C PHE A 128 -9.44 4.46 23.14
N SER A 129 -10.52 3.74 22.91
CA SER A 129 -11.65 3.70 23.84
C SER A 129 -11.84 2.28 24.37
N ARG A 130 -12.31 2.18 25.62
CA ARG A 130 -12.68 0.94 26.26
C ARG A 130 -14.20 0.88 26.38
N GLY A 131 -14.80 -0.10 25.73
CA GLY A 131 -16.23 -0.31 25.75
C GLY A 131 -16.70 -1.34 26.77
N PRO A 132 -17.99 -1.70 26.75
CA PRO A 132 -18.56 -2.78 27.56
C PRO A 132 -17.84 -4.11 27.32
N ALA A 133 -17.88 -5.00 28.32
CA ALA A 133 -17.24 -6.32 28.28
C ALA A 133 -15.72 -6.28 28.10
N ASP A 134 -15.07 -5.20 28.52
CA ASP A 134 -13.61 -5.02 28.43
C ASP A 134 -13.04 -5.09 27.01
N LEU A 135 -13.84 -4.69 26.03
CA LEU A 135 -13.42 -4.59 24.63
C LEU A 135 -12.82 -3.20 24.34
N HIS A 136 -11.78 -3.19 23.55
CA HIS A 136 -11.08 -1.97 23.15
C HIS A 136 -11.36 -1.66 21.68
N GLU A 137 -11.68 -0.41 21.41
CA GLU A 137 -11.85 0.11 20.06
C GLU A 137 -10.70 1.06 19.74
N PHE A 138 -10.17 0.92 18.53
CA PHE A 138 -9.05 1.72 18.06
C PHE A 138 -9.17 2.01 16.58
N SER A 139 -8.88 3.25 16.21
CA SER A 139 -8.69 3.64 14.82
C SER A 139 -7.44 4.51 14.69
N MET A 140 -6.81 4.46 13.54
CA MET A 140 -5.64 5.28 13.22
C MET A 140 -5.74 5.83 11.80
N ASN A 141 -5.16 6.99 11.60
CA ASN A 141 -4.99 7.57 10.27
C ASN A 141 -3.54 7.40 9.84
N ILE A 142 -3.36 6.89 8.65
CA ILE A 142 -2.05 6.66 8.04
C ILE A 142 -1.93 7.41 6.72
N ILE A 143 -0.71 7.74 6.38
CA ILE A 143 -0.36 8.34 5.09
C ILE A 143 0.86 7.62 4.51
N GLU A 144 0.90 7.51 3.19
CA GLU A 144 2.06 6.93 2.51
C GLU A 144 3.29 7.81 2.73
N ALA A 145 4.36 7.18 3.21
CA ALA A 145 5.63 7.81 3.58
C ALA A 145 6.69 7.52 2.52
N VAL A 146 6.72 8.35 1.50
CA VAL A 146 7.66 8.24 0.37
C VAL A 146 8.26 9.58 -0.01
#